data_5fc96fbcfa9023f406c77ca5561d1625
#
_entry.id   5fc96fbcfa9023f406c77ca5561d1625
#
_cell.length_a   1.000
_cell.length_b   1.000
_cell.length_c   1.000
_cell.angle_alpha   90.00
_cell.angle_beta   90.00
_cell.angle_gamma   90.00
#
_symmetry.space_group_name_H-M   'P 1'
#
loop_
_entity.id
_entity.type
_entity.pdbx_description
1 polymer ?
#
loop_
_entity_poly.entity_id
_entity_poly.type
_entity_poly.pdbx_seq_one_letter_code
_entity_poly.pdbx_strand_id
1 'polypeptide(L)'
;MKTELKGWLADNTVTTDNKEDKILVLESAGNLTLSDVLDEMKKEDTGLRAETLKHAVDLFQRTVSELVLNGYSVNTGLFRAVPQFRGVIDGGVWNPERNSIYVSFNQDKDLREAIARTNVKILGAKGDPVYFIGGEDAATRATDG
;
A
#
# COMPACT_ATOMS: atom_id res chain seq x y z
N MET A 1 9.27 -3.65 -13.60
CA MET A 1 7.82 -3.98 -13.56
C MET A 1 7.02 -2.72 -13.85
N LYS A 2 6.14 -2.79 -14.81
CA LYS A 2 5.18 -1.70 -15.03
C LYS A 2 4.10 -1.78 -13.97
N THR A 3 3.71 -0.64 -13.45
CA THR A 3 2.69 -0.60 -12.40
C THR A 3 1.41 0.00 -12.96
N GLU A 4 0.30 -0.62 -12.60
CA GLU A 4 -1.02 -0.18 -13.02
C GLU A 4 -2.02 -0.47 -11.92
N LEU A 5 -2.80 0.53 -11.57
CA LEU A 5 -3.93 0.36 -10.67
C LEU A 5 -5.21 0.36 -11.50
N LYS A 6 -6.13 -0.51 -11.16
CA LYS A 6 -7.43 -0.62 -11.80
C LYS A 6 -8.51 -0.16 -10.85
N GLY A 7 -9.45 0.59 -11.37
CA GLY A 7 -10.53 1.11 -10.56
C GLY A 7 -11.87 1.09 -11.26
N TRP A 8 -12.92 0.96 -10.48
CA TRP A 8 -14.30 1.05 -10.94
C TRP A 8 -14.85 2.43 -10.66
N LEU A 9 -15.67 2.92 -11.55
CA LEU A 9 -16.39 4.17 -11.33
C LEU A 9 -17.52 3.94 -10.34
N ALA A 10 -17.65 4.84 -9.38
CA ALA A 10 -18.72 4.82 -8.41
C ALA A 10 -19.23 6.24 -8.22
N ASP A 11 -20.47 6.37 -7.74
CA ASP A 11 -21.05 7.66 -7.48
C ASP A 11 -20.30 8.38 -6.36
N ASN A 12 -20.10 9.68 -6.56
CA ASN A 12 -19.52 10.51 -5.51
C ASN A 12 -20.64 10.95 -4.56
N THR A 13 -20.70 10.33 -3.40
CA THR A 13 -21.72 10.64 -2.41
C THR A 13 -21.37 11.82 -1.51
N VAL A 14 -20.16 12.35 -1.66
CA VAL A 14 -19.67 13.46 -0.84
C VAL A 14 -20.16 14.80 -1.37
N THR A 15 -20.25 14.94 -2.69
CA THR A 15 -20.79 16.15 -3.30
C THR A 15 -22.23 15.92 -3.74
N THR A 16 -23.12 16.85 -3.40
CA THR A 16 -24.52 16.72 -3.74
C THR A 16 -24.96 17.59 -4.91
N ASP A 17 -24.10 18.50 -5.34
CA ASP A 17 -24.42 19.49 -6.37
C ASP A 17 -24.03 19.05 -7.78
N ASN A 18 -23.26 17.98 -7.92
CA ASN A 18 -22.95 17.42 -9.23
C ASN A 18 -23.06 15.90 -9.19
N LYS A 19 -24.18 15.40 -9.70
CA LYS A 19 -24.49 13.98 -9.70
C LYS A 19 -23.67 13.18 -10.72
N GLU A 20 -23.00 13.86 -11.63
CA GLU A 20 -22.18 13.21 -12.64
C GLU A 20 -20.76 12.93 -12.17
N ASP A 21 -20.39 13.51 -11.04
CA ASP A 21 -19.07 13.26 -10.45
C ASP A 21 -18.94 11.81 -10.02
N LYS A 22 -17.85 11.22 -10.42
CA LYS A 22 -17.52 9.84 -10.07
C LYS A 22 -16.21 9.80 -9.31
N ILE A 23 -16.08 8.79 -8.50
CA ILE A 23 -14.81 8.46 -7.87
C ILE A 23 -14.37 7.10 -8.37
N LEU A 24 -13.08 6.82 -8.23
CA LEU A 24 -12.55 5.50 -8.54
C LEU A 24 -12.46 4.68 -7.27
N VAL A 25 -12.99 3.47 -7.34
CA VAL A 25 -12.87 2.50 -6.28
C VAL A 25 -11.90 1.41 -6.74
N LEU A 26 -10.89 1.16 -5.94
CA LEU A 26 -9.84 0.22 -6.30
C LEU A 26 -10.39 -1.18 -6.57
N GLU A 27 -9.97 -1.74 -7.70
CA GLU A 27 -10.11 -3.17 -7.94
C GLU A 27 -8.91 -3.85 -7.28
N SER A 28 -9.13 -4.48 -6.15
CA SER A 28 -8.03 -5.11 -5.42
C SER A 28 -7.50 -6.33 -6.16
N ALA A 29 -6.19 -6.45 -6.22
CA ALA A 29 -5.56 -7.64 -6.77
C ALA A 29 -5.40 -8.74 -5.71
N GLY A 30 -5.72 -8.44 -4.46
CA GLY A 30 -5.62 -9.38 -3.36
C GLY A 30 -4.77 -8.85 -2.21
N ASN A 31 -4.52 -9.70 -1.25
CA ASN A 31 -3.70 -9.39 -0.10
C ASN A 31 -2.45 -10.27 -0.12
N LEU A 32 -1.31 -9.66 0.08
CA LEU A 32 -0.04 -10.39 0.12
C LEU A 32 0.59 -10.24 1.49
N THR A 33 1.23 -11.30 1.94
CA THR A 33 2.00 -11.32 3.19
C THR A 33 3.47 -11.06 2.90
N LEU A 34 4.27 -10.91 3.95
CA LEU A 34 5.71 -10.79 3.79
C LEU A 34 6.31 -11.99 3.07
N SER A 35 5.79 -13.19 3.35
CA SER A 35 6.24 -14.41 2.68
C SER A 35 6.04 -14.30 1.16
N ASP A 36 4.90 -13.77 0.75
CA ASP A 36 4.60 -13.57 -0.68
C ASP A 36 5.53 -12.54 -1.31
N VAL A 37 5.85 -11.48 -0.56
CA VAL A 37 6.80 -10.46 -1.03
C VAL A 37 8.18 -11.09 -1.21
N LEU A 38 8.62 -11.91 -0.26
CA LEU A 38 9.91 -12.60 -0.37
C LEU A 38 9.94 -13.53 -1.57
N ASP A 39 8.83 -14.20 -1.87
CA ASP A 39 8.74 -15.07 -3.05
C ASP A 39 8.91 -14.26 -4.34
N GLU A 40 8.34 -13.06 -4.41
CA GLU A 40 8.55 -12.18 -5.56
C GLU A 40 10.01 -11.74 -5.67
N MET A 41 10.64 -11.44 -4.53
CA MET A 41 12.04 -11.03 -4.52
C MET A 41 12.95 -12.14 -5.04
N LYS A 42 12.63 -13.39 -4.76
CA LYS A 42 13.42 -14.54 -5.21
C LYS A 42 13.43 -14.70 -6.72
N LYS A 43 12.46 -14.13 -7.41
CA LYS A 43 12.39 -14.21 -8.86
C LYS A 43 13.44 -13.34 -9.55
N GLU A 44 14.01 -12.39 -8.84
CA GLU A 44 15.07 -11.56 -9.37
C GLU A 44 16.41 -12.26 -9.19
N ASP A 45 17.26 -12.17 -10.20
CA ASP A 45 18.59 -12.79 -10.16
C ASP A 45 19.56 -11.88 -9.40
N THR A 46 19.47 -11.95 -8.08
CA THR A 46 20.32 -11.12 -7.21
C THR A 46 21.60 -11.82 -6.79
N GLY A 47 21.70 -13.13 -7.06
CA GLY A 47 22.79 -13.93 -6.54
C GLY A 47 22.71 -14.23 -5.05
N LEU A 48 21.65 -13.79 -4.39
CA LEU A 48 21.48 -14.01 -2.96
C LEU A 48 20.63 -15.25 -2.69
N ARG A 49 20.97 -15.96 -1.63
CA ARG A 49 20.17 -17.09 -1.18
C ARG A 49 18.87 -16.61 -0.59
N ALA A 50 17.83 -17.44 -0.70
CA ALA A 50 16.53 -17.14 -0.10
C ALA A 50 16.62 -16.87 1.39
N GLU A 51 17.45 -17.65 2.10
CA GLU A 51 17.65 -17.47 3.54
C GLU A 51 18.30 -16.12 3.85
N THR A 52 19.26 -15.72 3.03
CA THR A 52 19.94 -14.43 3.20
C THR A 52 18.97 -13.29 2.99
N LEU A 53 18.11 -13.38 1.98
CA LEU A 53 17.08 -12.37 1.72
C LEU A 53 16.13 -12.25 2.89
N LYS A 54 15.63 -13.38 3.38
CA LYS A 54 14.69 -13.38 4.52
C LYS A 54 15.37 -12.79 5.76
N HIS A 55 16.59 -13.18 6.04
CA HIS A 55 17.33 -12.68 7.20
C HIS A 55 17.55 -11.16 7.10
N ALA A 56 17.91 -10.67 5.93
CA ALA A 56 18.13 -9.24 5.73
C ALA A 56 16.83 -8.44 5.91
N VAL A 57 15.71 -8.94 5.40
CA VAL A 57 14.43 -8.28 5.54
C VAL A 57 13.97 -8.28 7.01
N ASP A 58 14.12 -9.40 7.71
CA ASP A 58 13.78 -9.48 9.12
C ASP A 58 14.63 -8.50 9.94
N LEU A 59 15.91 -8.42 9.64
CA LEU A 59 16.81 -7.49 10.31
C LEU A 59 16.42 -6.04 10.04
N PHE A 60 16.08 -5.72 8.81
CA PHE A 60 15.63 -4.39 8.43
C PHE A 60 14.38 -3.98 9.23
N GLN A 61 13.38 -4.85 9.27
CA GLN A 61 12.14 -4.54 9.97
C GLN A 61 12.36 -4.36 11.47
N ARG A 62 13.16 -5.22 12.08
CA ARG A 62 13.48 -5.10 13.49
C ARG A 62 14.25 -3.81 13.78
N THR A 63 15.22 -3.49 12.96
CA THR A 63 16.04 -2.30 13.16
C THR A 63 15.21 -1.02 13.02
N VAL A 64 14.37 -0.95 11.99
CA VAL A 64 13.48 0.21 11.82
C VAL A 64 12.55 0.34 13.02
N SER A 65 11.97 -0.77 13.45
CA SER A 65 11.06 -0.77 14.58
C SER A 65 11.75 -0.26 15.85
N GLU A 66 12.96 -0.74 16.14
CA GLU A 66 13.71 -0.33 17.32
C GLU A 66 14.07 1.16 17.27
N LEU A 67 14.48 1.65 16.10
CA LEU A 67 14.84 3.06 15.95
C LEU A 67 13.63 3.97 16.15
N VAL A 68 12.52 3.64 15.51
CA VAL A 68 11.30 4.43 15.64
C VAL A 68 10.83 4.45 17.10
N LEU A 69 10.85 3.30 17.76
CA LEU A 69 10.41 3.22 19.16
C LEU A 69 11.41 3.82 20.15
N ASN A 70 12.57 4.20 19.67
CA ASN A 70 13.52 4.99 20.45
C ASN A 70 13.48 6.49 20.11
N GLY A 71 12.47 6.91 19.35
CA GLY A 71 12.20 8.32 19.13
C GLY A 71 12.68 8.90 17.81
N TYR A 72 13.26 8.08 16.95
CA TYR A 72 13.71 8.57 15.65
C TYR A 72 12.58 8.55 14.62
N SER A 73 12.55 9.55 13.75
CA SER A 73 11.80 9.45 12.50
C SER A 73 12.69 8.75 11.50
N VAL A 74 12.17 7.75 10.82
CA VAL A 74 12.96 6.96 9.88
C VAL A 74 12.40 7.12 8.48
N ASN A 75 13.24 7.57 7.55
CA ASN A 75 12.90 7.70 6.14
C ASN A 75 13.65 6.61 5.38
N THR A 76 12.92 5.74 4.68
CA THR A 76 13.54 4.65 3.93
C THR A 76 13.57 4.90 2.42
N GLY A 77 12.92 5.98 1.97
CA GLY A 77 12.66 6.20 0.55
C GLY A 77 11.26 5.73 0.18
N LEU A 78 10.84 4.59 0.70
CA LEU A 78 9.49 4.09 0.48
C LEU A 78 8.50 4.79 1.41
N PHE A 79 8.82 4.85 2.68
CA PHE A 79 7.96 5.46 3.70
C PHE A 79 8.77 6.28 4.68
N ARG A 80 8.06 7.17 5.37
CA ARG A 80 8.56 7.86 6.54
C ARG A 80 7.74 7.42 7.73
N ALA A 81 8.39 6.87 8.74
CA ALA A 81 7.77 6.42 9.97
C ALA A 81 8.09 7.40 11.10
N VAL A 82 7.06 7.87 11.77
CA VAL A 82 7.19 8.87 12.84
C VAL A 82 6.45 8.37 14.07
N PRO A 83 7.14 8.23 15.24
CA PRO A 83 6.46 7.83 16.46
C PRO A 83 5.67 9.01 17.03
N GLN A 84 4.52 8.72 17.59
CA GLN A 84 3.61 9.72 18.14
C GLN A 84 2.89 9.17 19.36
N PHE A 85 2.35 10.07 20.16
CA PHE A 85 1.52 9.72 21.30
C PHE A 85 0.07 10.11 21.05
N ARG A 86 -0.82 9.35 21.63
CA ARG A 86 -2.27 9.64 21.65
C ARG A 86 -2.75 9.69 23.07
N GLY A 87 -3.74 10.57 23.29
CA GLY A 87 -4.40 10.69 24.56
C GLY A 87 -3.90 11.86 25.39
N VAL A 88 -4.69 12.23 26.37
CA VAL A 88 -4.39 13.32 27.27
C VAL A 88 -3.73 12.76 28.52
N ILE A 89 -2.69 13.44 29.01
CA ILE A 89 -1.99 13.05 30.24
C ILE A 89 -2.67 13.74 31.42
N ASP A 90 -3.21 12.94 32.33
CA ASP A 90 -3.78 13.43 33.56
C ASP A 90 -2.76 13.28 34.69
N GLY A 91 -2.52 14.39 35.40
CA GLY A 91 -1.62 14.39 36.54
C GLY A 91 -0.17 14.08 36.21
N GLY A 92 0.21 14.20 34.95
CA GLY A 92 1.59 13.96 34.53
C GLY A 92 2.00 12.48 34.50
N VAL A 93 1.03 11.57 34.55
CA VAL A 93 1.30 10.13 34.62
C VAL A 93 0.79 9.44 33.35
N TRP A 94 1.63 8.57 32.79
CA TRP A 94 1.23 7.74 31.67
C TRP A 94 0.20 6.71 32.12
N ASN A 95 -0.91 6.63 31.40
CA ASN A 95 -1.98 5.63 31.68
C ASN A 95 -2.20 4.80 30.42
N PRO A 96 -1.83 3.50 30.45
CA PRO A 96 -1.97 2.64 29.25
C PRO A 96 -3.40 2.49 28.73
N GLU A 97 -4.40 2.75 29.56
CA GLU A 97 -5.79 2.67 29.14
C GLU A 97 -6.25 3.90 28.37
N ARG A 98 -5.63 5.04 28.60
CA ARG A 98 -5.98 6.31 27.98
C ARG A 98 -4.93 6.83 27.00
N ASN A 99 -3.71 6.40 27.18
CA ASN A 99 -2.59 6.86 26.38
C ASN A 99 -2.05 5.73 25.55
N SER A 100 -1.63 6.02 24.34
CA SER A 100 -1.07 5.01 23.45
C SER A 100 0.04 5.60 22.61
N ILE A 101 0.91 4.71 22.18
CA ILE A 101 1.93 5.00 21.19
C ILE A 101 1.38 4.56 19.84
N TYR A 102 1.56 5.38 18.82
CA TYR A 102 1.32 4.92 17.47
C TYR A 102 2.39 5.46 16.54
N VAL A 103 2.53 4.81 15.41
CA VAL A 103 3.50 5.21 14.41
C VAL A 103 2.74 5.60 13.15
N SER A 104 2.96 6.83 12.70
CA SER A 104 2.37 7.24 11.43
C SER A 104 3.32 6.90 10.30
N PHE A 105 2.74 6.46 9.17
CA PHE A 105 3.49 6.13 7.97
C PHE A 105 3.00 7.02 6.84
N ASN A 106 3.96 7.67 6.19
CA ASN A 106 3.66 8.53 5.05
C ASN A 106 4.49 8.08 3.86
N GLN A 107 4.00 8.39 2.68
CA GLN A 107 4.74 8.13 1.46
C GLN A 107 6.03 8.93 1.46
N ASP A 108 7.13 8.29 1.07
CA ASP A 108 8.39 8.97 0.92
C ASP A 108 8.70 9.17 -0.56
N LYS A 109 9.85 9.76 -0.85
CA LYS A 109 10.22 10.24 -2.17
C LYS A 109 10.15 9.15 -3.23
N ASP A 110 10.75 7.99 -2.97
CA ASP A 110 10.82 6.92 -3.96
C ASP A 110 9.43 6.37 -4.30
N LEU A 111 8.58 6.25 -3.27
CA LEU A 111 7.21 5.81 -3.50
C LEU A 111 6.43 6.85 -4.31
N ARG A 112 6.59 8.13 -3.98
CA ARG A 112 5.92 9.19 -4.75
C ARG A 112 6.35 9.19 -6.22
N GLU A 113 7.63 8.96 -6.48
CA GLU A 113 8.13 8.86 -7.85
C GLU A 113 7.54 7.64 -8.57
N ALA A 114 7.42 6.52 -7.86
CA ALA A 114 6.80 5.32 -8.42
C ALA A 114 5.32 5.55 -8.73
N ILE A 115 4.62 6.25 -7.85
CA ILE A 115 3.21 6.60 -8.07
C ILE A 115 3.07 7.45 -9.34
N ALA A 116 3.97 8.40 -9.55
CA ALA A 116 3.91 9.27 -10.72
C ALA A 116 4.08 8.49 -12.03
N ARG A 117 4.70 7.31 -11.98
CA ARG A 117 4.89 6.45 -13.15
C ARG A 117 3.81 5.37 -13.27
N THR A 118 2.89 5.31 -12.34
CA THR A 118 1.87 4.26 -12.32
C THR A 118 0.69 4.66 -13.20
N ASN A 119 0.25 3.73 -14.03
CA ASN A 119 -0.90 3.92 -14.90
C ASN A 119 -2.18 3.60 -14.13
N VAL A 120 -3.26 4.24 -14.55
CA VAL A 120 -4.58 3.98 -14.00
C VAL A 120 -5.46 3.49 -15.13
N LYS A 121 -6.12 2.36 -14.90
CA LYS A 121 -7.09 1.80 -15.83
C LYS A 121 -8.47 1.87 -15.22
N ILE A 122 -9.39 2.51 -15.94
CA ILE A 122 -10.77 2.61 -15.49
C ILE A 122 -11.55 1.45 -16.12
N LEU A 123 -12.17 0.64 -15.27
CA LEU A 123 -12.88 -0.57 -15.70
C LEU A 123 -14.34 -0.30 -16.09
N GLY A 124 -14.84 0.90 -15.88
CA GLY A 124 -16.22 1.25 -16.12
C GLY A 124 -16.98 1.41 -14.82
N ALA A 125 -18.30 1.45 -14.89
CA ALA A 125 -19.14 1.53 -13.70
C ALA A 125 -19.20 0.16 -13.04
N LYS A 126 -19.19 0.16 -11.72
CA LYS A 126 -19.28 -1.08 -10.96
C LYS A 126 -20.62 -1.77 -11.27
N GLY A 127 -20.54 -3.05 -11.64
CA GLY A 127 -21.69 -3.80 -12.06
C GLY A 127 -21.86 -3.90 -13.57
N ASP A 128 -21.18 -3.08 -14.34
CA ASP A 128 -21.19 -3.17 -15.79
C ASP A 128 -20.44 -4.43 -16.24
N PRO A 129 -20.86 -5.03 -17.36
CA PRO A 129 -20.08 -6.12 -17.93
C PRO A 129 -18.70 -5.63 -18.32
N VAL A 130 -17.71 -6.46 -18.09
CA VAL A 130 -16.35 -6.17 -18.51
C VAL A 130 -16.06 -6.93 -19.78
N TYR A 131 -15.67 -6.20 -20.81
CA TYR A 131 -15.38 -6.77 -22.12
C TYR A 131 -13.90 -6.65 -22.39
N PHE A 132 -13.29 -7.77 -22.77
CA PHE A 132 -11.89 -7.81 -23.15
C PHE A 132 -11.85 -8.08 -24.65
N ILE A 133 -11.28 -7.14 -25.37
CA ILE A 133 -11.27 -7.19 -26.82
C ILE A 133 -9.87 -7.49 -27.31
N GLY A 134 -9.77 -8.56 -28.08
CA GLY A 134 -8.51 -8.92 -28.70
C GLY A 134 -7.50 -9.49 -27.75
N GLY A 135 -6.58 -10.20 -28.29
CA GLY A 135 -5.43 -10.69 -27.58
C GLY A 135 -5.72 -11.58 -26.39
N GLU A 136 -4.68 -11.81 -25.71
CA GLU A 136 -4.66 -12.61 -24.49
C GLU A 136 -5.51 -12.02 -23.38
N ASP A 137 -5.62 -10.73 -23.35
CA ASP A 137 -6.39 -10.07 -22.30
C ASP A 137 -7.85 -10.47 -22.37
N ALA A 138 -8.39 -10.50 -23.57
CA ALA A 138 -9.77 -10.92 -23.74
C ALA A 138 -9.97 -12.35 -23.28
N ALA A 139 -9.05 -13.22 -23.65
CA ALA A 139 -9.16 -14.63 -23.34
C ALA A 139 -9.01 -14.90 -21.84
N THR A 140 -8.11 -14.20 -21.20
CA THR A 140 -7.78 -14.50 -19.81
C THR A 140 -8.65 -13.76 -18.81
N ARG A 141 -9.29 -12.70 -19.26
CA ARG A 141 -9.98 -11.79 -18.35
C ARG A 141 -11.47 -11.73 -18.56
N ALA A 142 -11.99 -12.49 -19.49
CA ALA A 142 -13.41 -12.41 -19.81
C ALA A 142 -14.31 -12.65 -18.60
N THR A 143 -13.83 -13.38 -17.63
CA THR A 143 -14.59 -13.72 -16.44
C THR A 143 -14.02 -13.11 -15.17
N ASP A 144 -12.84 -12.56 -15.23
CA ASP A 144 -12.22 -12.02 -14.05
C ASP A 144 -12.39 -10.54 -13.95
N GLY A 145 -13.23 -10.06 -14.77
CA GLY A 145 -13.54 -8.66 -14.83
C GLY A 145 -13.62 -8.04 -13.49
#